data_022945ece95200d220cf28a67ae0cc80
#
_entry.id   022945ece95200d220cf28a67ae0cc80
#
_cell.length_a   1.000
_cell.length_b   1.000
_cell.length_c   1.000
_cell.angle_alpha   90.00
_cell.angle_beta   90.00
_cell.angle_gamma   90.00
#
_symmetry.space_group_name_H-M   'P 1'
#
loop_
_entity.id
_entity.type
_entity.pdbx_description
1 polymer ?
#
loop_
_entity_poly.entity_id
_entity_poly.type
_entity_poly.pdbx_seq_one_letter_code
_entity_poly.pdbx_strand_id
1 'polypeptide(L)'
;MNEQLKEKFAQYFGRKPEYVFSAPGRTELSGNHTDHQHGCVMAAAVNRETLAAVALNAGTVVNLYSEGYSLISVDIADLTVHPEEVNSTASLIRGVASKFQEYGLRGFDAYVTSNVLSGSGLSSSAAFEVLLGTIFNHILSAGKSAIEIAQIGQYAENVYFGKPCGLMDQMASSVGNIIAIDFADPAKPIVTPMAFDFATSGYRLCVIDSGAGHEDLTDEYAAITRELKAVCRLFGKEFLRDVAEEAFFDRIAEVRKACGDRAVLRAIHVFEENKRVALQRKAIEENDFDTFLHYVRESGSSSWRQLQNVIPSGWKEHQEVAFALALAEKLLGGRGAVRVHGGGFAGTIQAFVPEDMVEAFCAGVDKALGEGSCQIMSIRKEGGILVEVCA
;
A
#
# COMPACT_ATOMS: atom_id res chain seq x y z
N MET A 1 -9.78 -8.86 -21.42
CA MET A 1 -9.72 -7.60 -20.66
C MET A 1 -9.11 -6.47 -21.49
N ASN A 2 -7.92 -6.63 -22.09
CA ASN A 2 -7.29 -5.57 -22.88
C ASN A 2 -8.10 -5.16 -24.12
N GLU A 3 -8.69 -6.10 -24.87
CA GLU A 3 -9.54 -5.77 -26.04
C GLU A 3 -10.75 -4.92 -25.63
N GLN A 4 -11.44 -5.30 -24.58
CA GLN A 4 -12.58 -4.53 -24.08
C GLN A 4 -12.19 -3.11 -23.64
N LEU A 5 -11.01 -2.95 -23.01
CA LEU A 5 -10.49 -1.64 -22.63
C LEU A 5 -10.18 -0.79 -23.86
N LYS A 6 -9.58 -1.37 -24.90
CA LYS A 6 -9.29 -0.69 -26.17
C LYS A 6 -10.57 -0.26 -26.90
N GLU A 7 -11.59 -1.11 -26.89
CA GLU A 7 -12.90 -0.77 -27.45
C GLU A 7 -13.56 0.39 -26.71
N LYS A 8 -13.54 0.37 -25.37
CA LYS A 8 -14.08 1.47 -24.54
C LYS A 8 -13.34 2.78 -24.79
N PHE A 9 -12.00 2.73 -24.89
CA PHE A 9 -11.21 3.91 -25.27
C PHE A 9 -11.64 4.46 -26.63
N ALA A 10 -11.77 3.58 -27.65
CA ALA A 10 -12.14 4.00 -28.99
C ALA A 10 -13.55 4.60 -29.05
N GLN A 11 -14.49 4.03 -28.31
CA GLN A 11 -15.85 4.57 -28.19
C GLN A 11 -15.87 5.95 -27.53
N TYR A 12 -15.02 6.16 -26.49
CA TYR A 12 -15.02 7.40 -25.73
C TYR A 12 -14.29 8.53 -26.43
N PHE A 13 -13.10 8.27 -26.99
CA PHE A 13 -12.23 9.28 -27.60
C PHE A 13 -12.30 9.33 -29.14
N GLY A 14 -13.10 8.45 -29.78
CA GLY A 14 -13.30 8.45 -31.24
C GLY A 14 -12.06 8.01 -32.04
N ARG A 15 -11.05 7.42 -31.40
CA ARG A 15 -9.82 6.95 -32.03
C ARG A 15 -9.27 5.72 -31.31
N LYS A 16 -8.37 4.97 -31.95
CA LYS A 16 -7.74 3.80 -31.31
C LYS A 16 -6.66 4.25 -30.29
N PRO A 17 -6.46 3.49 -29.20
CA PRO A 17 -5.32 3.70 -28.33
C PRO A 17 -4.03 3.26 -29.01
N GLU A 18 -2.90 3.82 -28.58
CA GLU A 18 -1.56 3.46 -29.03
C GLU A 18 -0.88 2.49 -28.05
N TYR A 19 -1.26 2.54 -26.77
CA TYR A 19 -0.63 1.78 -25.69
C TYR A 19 -1.66 1.28 -24.67
N VAL A 20 -1.31 0.17 -24.02
CA VAL A 20 -1.99 -0.29 -22.80
C VAL A 20 -0.97 -0.41 -21.68
N PHE A 21 -1.26 0.20 -20.54
CA PHE A 21 -0.43 0.15 -19.34
C PHE A 21 -1.18 -0.49 -18.18
N SER A 22 -0.42 -1.03 -17.22
CA SER A 22 -0.94 -1.63 -16.00
C SER A 22 -0.06 -1.30 -14.81
N ALA A 23 -0.69 -1.03 -13.66
CA ALA A 23 -0.02 -0.98 -12.36
C ALA A 23 -0.85 -1.75 -11.32
N PRO A 24 -0.22 -2.63 -10.51
CA PRO A 24 -0.92 -3.44 -9.53
C PRO A 24 -1.22 -2.68 -8.25
N GLY A 25 -2.25 -3.13 -7.52
CA GLY A 25 -2.36 -2.89 -6.10
C GLY A 25 -1.30 -3.66 -5.31
N ARG A 26 -1.23 -3.41 -4.02
CA ARG A 26 -0.23 -4.04 -3.13
C ARG A 26 -0.87 -4.61 -1.86
N THR A 27 -0.16 -5.53 -1.24
CA THR A 27 -0.42 -6.02 0.11
C THR A 27 0.81 -5.80 0.99
N GLU A 28 0.59 -5.43 2.26
CA GLU A 28 1.64 -5.40 3.28
C GLU A 28 1.80 -6.80 3.86
N LEU A 29 2.98 -7.40 3.78
CA LEU A 29 3.26 -8.72 4.34
C LEU A 29 3.83 -8.63 5.77
N SER A 30 4.57 -7.57 6.08
CA SER A 30 5.25 -7.38 7.36
C SER A 30 5.67 -5.92 7.55
N GLY A 31 5.87 -5.49 8.80
CA GLY A 31 6.37 -4.16 9.12
C GLY A 31 5.28 -3.13 9.37
N ASN A 32 4.22 -3.52 10.09
CA ASN A 32 3.10 -2.63 10.36
C ASN A 32 3.53 -1.36 11.08
N HIS A 33 3.32 -0.20 10.45
CA HIS A 33 3.68 1.13 10.95
C HIS A 33 5.18 1.37 11.24
N THR A 34 6.09 0.64 10.59
CA THR A 34 7.53 0.86 10.72
C THR A 34 8.10 1.82 9.68
N ASP A 35 7.50 1.93 8.52
CA ASP A 35 7.96 2.74 7.38
C ASP A 35 8.12 4.22 7.71
N HIS A 36 7.13 4.82 8.39
CA HIS A 36 7.19 6.22 8.84
C HIS A 36 8.13 6.47 10.03
N GLN A 37 8.79 5.41 10.54
CA GLN A 37 9.84 5.44 11.55
C GLN A 37 11.22 5.03 11.00
N HIS A 38 11.39 5.10 9.68
CA HIS A 38 12.58 4.68 8.95
C HIS A 38 12.92 3.20 9.16
N GLY A 39 11.90 2.38 9.43
CA GLY A 39 12.03 0.94 9.68
C GLY A 39 12.09 0.10 8.42
N CYS A 40 11.88 -1.20 8.63
CA CYS A 40 11.86 -2.20 7.58
C CYS A 40 10.43 -2.70 7.35
N VAL A 41 10.10 -3.03 6.09
CA VAL A 41 8.82 -3.62 5.70
C VAL A 41 9.02 -4.74 4.69
N MET A 42 8.02 -5.61 4.57
CA MET A 42 7.85 -6.49 3.41
C MET A 42 6.49 -6.25 2.80
N ALA A 43 6.45 -6.11 1.50
CA ALA A 43 5.22 -5.90 0.74
C ALA A 43 5.24 -6.68 -0.56
N ALA A 44 4.08 -6.83 -1.18
CA ALA A 44 3.98 -7.53 -2.46
C ALA A 44 2.95 -6.88 -3.37
N ALA A 45 3.22 -6.91 -4.68
CA ALA A 45 2.22 -6.61 -5.69
C ALA A 45 1.20 -7.75 -5.77
N VAL A 46 -0.08 -7.41 -5.99
CA VAL A 46 -1.15 -8.39 -6.08
C VAL A 46 -1.83 -8.37 -7.45
N ASN A 47 -2.62 -9.40 -7.75
CA ASN A 47 -3.38 -9.57 -8.99
C ASN A 47 -4.64 -8.70 -9.10
N ARG A 48 -4.64 -7.56 -8.45
CA ARG A 48 -5.60 -6.47 -8.66
C ARG A 48 -4.83 -5.32 -9.28
N GLU A 49 -5.37 -4.71 -10.32
CA GLU A 49 -4.62 -3.75 -11.14
C GLU A 49 -5.47 -2.58 -11.60
N THR A 50 -4.81 -1.48 -11.88
CA THR A 50 -5.36 -0.34 -12.61
C THR A 50 -4.76 -0.36 -14.01
N LEU A 51 -5.64 -0.36 -15.02
CA LEU A 51 -5.29 -0.43 -16.44
C LEU A 51 -5.60 0.90 -17.12
N ALA A 52 -4.75 1.31 -18.07
CA ALA A 52 -5.00 2.44 -18.94
C ALA A 52 -4.77 2.10 -20.40
N ALA A 53 -5.77 2.38 -21.25
CA ALA A 53 -5.55 2.53 -22.69
C ALA A 53 -5.22 3.99 -22.97
N VAL A 54 -4.14 4.25 -23.72
CA VAL A 54 -3.56 5.59 -23.89
C VAL A 54 -3.27 5.88 -25.36
N ALA A 55 -3.52 7.11 -25.78
CA ALA A 55 -3.04 7.63 -27.05
C ALA A 55 -2.51 9.05 -26.88
N LEU A 56 -1.38 9.38 -27.53
CA LEU A 56 -0.80 10.72 -27.50
C LEU A 56 -1.74 11.73 -28.17
N ASN A 57 -1.75 12.96 -27.66
CA ASN A 57 -2.41 14.07 -28.32
C ASN A 57 -1.38 15.14 -28.75
N ALA A 58 -1.82 16.15 -29.47
CA ALA A 58 -0.93 17.13 -30.07
C ALA A 58 -0.43 18.23 -29.10
N GLY A 59 -0.93 18.22 -27.84
CA GLY A 59 -0.66 19.30 -26.88
C GLY A 59 0.00 18.82 -25.60
N THR A 60 -0.23 19.60 -24.55
CA THR A 60 0.22 19.34 -23.17
C THR A 60 -0.94 18.98 -22.23
N VAL A 61 -2.14 18.76 -22.76
CA VAL A 61 -3.29 18.43 -21.94
C VAL A 61 -3.36 16.90 -21.73
N VAL A 62 -3.44 16.47 -20.49
CA VAL A 62 -3.81 15.09 -20.12
C VAL A 62 -5.32 15.02 -19.96
N ASN A 63 -5.99 14.28 -20.82
CA ASN A 63 -7.42 13.95 -20.70
C ASN A 63 -7.55 12.54 -20.14
N LEU A 64 -8.03 12.41 -18.92
CA LEU A 64 -8.15 11.13 -18.24
C LEU A 64 -9.62 10.88 -17.87
N TYR A 65 -10.17 9.81 -18.42
CA TYR A 65 -11.49 9.29 -18.03
C TYR A 65 -11.30 7.99 -17.26
N SER A 66 -11.70 7.98 -16.01
CA SER A 66 -11.80 6.78 -15.19
C SER A 66 -13.23 6.25 -15.23
N GLU A 67 -13.40 4.96 -15.44
CA GLU A 67 -14.73 4.33 -15.53
C GLU A 67 -15.54 4.60 -14.26
N GLY A 68 -16.72 5.19 -14.43
CA GLY A 68 -17.61 5.60 -13.33
C GLY A 68 -17.38 7.02 -12.79
N TYR A 69 -16.43 7.76 -13.34
CA TYR A 69 -16.11 9.14 -12.93
C TYR A 69 -16.24 10.13 -14.10
N SER A 70 -16.15 11.41 -13.81
CA SER A 70 -16.13 12.46 -14.83
C SER A 70 -14.77 12.52 -15.52
N LEU A 71 -14.75 12.98 -16.79
CA LEU A 71 -13.52 13.31 -17.49
C LEU A 71 -12.75 14.41 -16.73
N ILE A 72 -11.47 14.20 -16.55
CA ILE A 72 -10.53 15.16 -15.98
C ILE A 72 -9.58 15.60 -17.09
N SER A 73 -9.42 16.91 -17.24
CA SER A 73 -8.47 17.50 -18.20
C SER A 73 -7.50 18.41 -17.44
N VAL A 74 -6.20 18.12 -17.56
CA VAL A 74 -5.13 18.87 -16.88
C VAL A 74 -4.11 19.33 -17.90
N ASP A 75 -3.93 20.63 -18.01
CA ASP A 75 -2.82 21.18 -18.80
C ASP A 75 -1.53 21.12 -17.97
N ILE A 76 -0.63 20.22 -18.36
CA ILE A 76 0.68 20.02 -17.72
C ILE A 76 1.77 20.97 -18.22
N ALA A 77 1.41 21.97 -19.02
CA ALA A 77 2.31 23.11 -19.25
C ALA A 77 2.48 23.95 -17.97
N ASP A 78 1.45 24.00 -17.13
CA ASP A 78 1.51 24.54 -15.77
C ASP A 78 1.68 23.42 -14.75
N LEU A 79 2.83 23.40 -14.09
CA LEU A 79 3.22 22.42 -13.09
C LEU A 79 3.19 22.96 -11.65
N THR A 80 2.63 24.15 -11.45
CA THR A 80 2.52 24.71 -10.11
C THR A 80 1.50 23.95 -9.26
N VAL A 81 1.68 23.98 -7.94
CA VAL A 81 0.69 23.39 -7.03
C VAL A 81 -0.55 24.29 -7.00
N HIS A 82 -1.69 23.73 -7.29
CA HIS A 82 -2.99 24.40 -7.27
C HIS A 82 -3.73 24.06 -5.98
N PRO A 83 -3.95 25.00 -5.04
CA PRO A 83 -4.65 24.72 -3.79
C PRO A 83 -6.07 24.14 -3.97
N GLU A 84 -6.75 24.53 -5.06
CA GLU A 84 -8.08 24.03 -5.41
C GLU A 84 -8.09 22.58 -5.94
N GLU A 85 -6.93 22.07 -6.36
CA GLU A 85 -6.77 20.68 -6.81
C GLU A 85 -6.41 19.72 -5.68
N VAL A 86 -6.12 20.19 -4.46
CA VAL A 86 -5.79 19.34 -3.31
C VAL A 86 -6.86 18.28 -3.10
N ASN A 87 -6.44 17.04 -2.82
CA ASN A 87 -7.29 15.85 -2.75
C ASN A 87 -8.01 15.48 -4.06
N SER A 88 -7.48 15.87 -5.21
CA SER A 88 -8.05 15.54 -6.52
C SER A 88 -7.10 14.70 -7.39
N THR A 89 -7.67 13.99 -8.36
CA THR A 89 -6.90 13.27 -9.40
C THR A 89 -6.05 14.24 -10.24
N ALA A 90 -6.52 15.48 -10.45
CA ALA A 90 -5.78 16.49 -11.21
C ALA A 90 -4.43 16.81 -10.54
N SER A 91 -4.40 16.95 -9.22
CA SER A 91 -3.17 17.20 -8.49
C SER A 91 -2.15 16.06 -8.63
N LEU A 92 -2.60 14.80 -8.63
CA LEU A 92 -1.72 13.64 -8.86
C LEU A 92 -1.13 13.64 -10.27
N ILE A 93 -1.95 13.93 -11.30
CA ILE A 93 -1.47 14.05 -12.68
C ILE A 93 -0.38 15.12 -12.79
N ARG A 94 -0.64 16.30 -12.24
CA ARG A 94 0.28 17.45 -12.25
C ARG A 94 1.56 17.15 -11.46
N GLY A 95 1.41 16.55 -10.27
CA GLY A 95 2.52 16.17 -9.39
C GLY A 95 3.45 15.15 -10.03
N VAL A 96 2.92 14.11 -10.65
CA VAL A 96 3.72 13.13 -11.38
C VAL A 96 4.39 13.78 -12.59
N ALA A 97 3.64 14.53 -13.42
CA ALA A 97 4.18 15.22 -14.60
C ALA A 97 5.35 16.16 -14.25
N SER A 98 5.31 16.82 -13.09
CA SER A 98 6.36 17.78 -12.66
C SER A 98 7.75 17.14 -12.59
N LYS A 99 7.84 15.84 -12.33
CA LYS A 99 9.12 15.11 -12.27
C LYS A 99 9.63 14.62 -13.64
N PHE A 100 8.86 14.91 -14.69
CA PHE A 100 9.24 14.58 -16.07
C PHE A 100 9.44 15.84 -16.94
N GLN A 101 9.43 17.05 -16.34
CA GLN A 101 9.52 18.31 -17.07
C GLN A 101 10.73 18.38 -18.00
N GLU A 102 11.89 17.88 -17.58
CA GLU A 102 13.13 17.89 -18.35
C GLU A 102 13.11 17.06 -19.64
N TYR A 103 12.13 16.14 -19.77
CA TYR A 103 12.00 15.23 -20.93
C TYR A 103 11.07 15.77 -22.02
N GLY A 104 10.55 17.00 -21.88
CA GLY A 104 9.65 17.62 -22.86
C GLY A 104 8.25 17.02 -22.79
N LEU A 105 7.43 17.55 -21.88
CA LEU A 105 6.08 17.06 -21.60
C LEU A 105 5.19 17.00 -22.83
N ARG A 106 4.43 15.92 -22.94
CA ARG A 106 3.41 15.67 -23.97
C ARG A 106 2.13 15.23 -23.30
N GLY A 107 1.01 15.76 -23.80
CA GLY A 107 -0.32 15.35 -23.38
C GLY A 107 -0.73 14.00 -23.99
N PHE A 108 -1.73 13.39 -23.39
CA PHE A 108 -2.32 12.15 -23.85
C PHE A 108 -3.79 12.04 -23.42
N ASP A 109 -4.53 11.19 -24.12
CA ASP A 109 -5.86 10.77 -23.72
C ASP A 109 -5.74 9.38 -23.09
N ALA A 110 -6.39 9.16 -21.94
CA ALA A 110 -6.38 7.89 -21.22
C ALA A 110 -7.77 7.45 -20.80
N TYR A 111 -8.14 6.21 -21.10
CA TYR A 111 -9.28 5.52 -20.53
C TYR A 111 -8.80 4.54 -19.49
N VAL A 112 -9.23 4.74 -18.24
CA VAL A 112 -8.73 3.98 -17.07
C VAL A 112 -9.86 3.10 -16.51
N THR A 113 -9.52 1.86 -16.17
CA THR A 113 -10.36 0.96 -15.38
C THR A 113 -9.53 0.34 -14.26
N SER A 114 -10.17 0.05 -13.13
CA SER A 114 -9.48 -0.50 -11.96
C SER A 114 -10.32 -1.55 -11.26
N ASN A 115 -9.66 -2.64 -10.85
CA ASN A 115 -10.21 -3.58 -9.87
C ASN A 115 -9.45 -3.51 -8.53
N VAL A 116 -8.60 -2.50 -8.35
CA VAL A 116 -8.05 -2.08 -7.05
C VAL A 116 -9.07 -1.12 -6.44
N LEU A 117 -10.04 -1.67 -5.73
CA LEU A 117 -11.13 -0.87 -5.17
C LEU A 117 -10.62 0.09 -4.08
N SER A 118 -11.17 1.30 -4.08
CA SER A 118 -10.91 2.26 -3.00
C SER A 118 -11.43 1.69 -1.67
N GLY A 119 -10.66 1.85 -0.59
CA GLY A 119 -11.01 1.28 0.72
C GLY A 119 -10.70 -0.20 0.89
N SER A 120 -10.30 -0.92 -0.16
CA SER A 120 -9.98 -2.36 -0.10
C SER A 120 -8.67 -2.70 0.61
N GLY A 121 -7.95 -1.70 1.14
CA GLY A 121 -6.63 -1.89 1.74
C GLY A 121 -5.50 -2.19 0.74
N LEU A 122 -5.78 -2.23 -0.56
CA LEU A 122 -4.81 -2.59 -1.62
C LEU A 122 -4.10 -1.39 -2.27
N SER A 123 -4.32 -0.18 -1.74
CA SER A 123 -3.69 1.08 -2.18
C SER A 123 -3.98 1.46 -3.63
N SER A 124 -5.24 1.81 -3.90
CA SER A 124 -5.66 2.29 -5.22
C SER A 124 -4.95 3.59 -5.65
N SER A 125 -4.62 4.49 -4.71
CA SER A 125 -3.87 5.71 -5.00
C SER A 125 -2.47 5.41 -5.52
N ALA A 126 -1.71 4.55 -4.83
CA ALA A 126 -0.36 4.17 -5.26
C ALA A 126 -0.36 3.45 -6.62
N ALA A 127 -1.33 2.56 -6.87
CA ALA A 127 -1.48 1.92 -8.17
C ALA A 127 -1.72 2.94 -9.29
N PHE A 128 -2.55 3.96 -9.02
CA PHE A 128 -2.82 5.03 -9.98
C PHE A 128 -1.61 5.94 -10.22
N GLU A 129 -0.89 6.33 -9.17
CA GLU A 129 0.33 7.14 -9.26
C GLU A 129 1.43 6.43 -10.03
N VAL A 130 1.64 5.13 -9.75
CA VAL A 130 2.59 4.27 -10.47
C VAL A 130 2.18 4.11 -11.93
N LEU A 131 0.88 3.96 -12.22
CA LEU A 131 0.36 3.92 -13.58
C LEU A 131 0.72 5.19 -14.35
N LEU A 132 0.46 6.37 -13.78
CA LEU A 132 0.81 7.66 -14.38
C LEU A 132 2.33 7.79 -14.60
N GLY A 133 3.14 7.45 -13.60
CA GLY A 133 4.59 7.45 -13.71
C GLY A 133 5.10 6.53 -14.81
N THR A 134 4.51 5.34 -14.93
CA THR A 134 4.85 4.37 -15.99
C THR A 134 4.48 4.89 -17.38
N ILE A 135 3.31 5.54 -17.52
CA ILE A 135 2.89 6.18 -18.78
C ILE A 135 3.90 7.26 -19.18
N PHE A 136 4.15 8.25 -18.30
CA PHE A 136 5.09 9.32 -18.60
C PHE A 136 6.50 8.80 -18.91
N ASN A 137 6.98 7.84 -18.12
CA ASN A 137 8.29 7.23 -18.33
C ASN A 137 8.43 6.63 -19.74
N HIS A 138 7.39 5.97 -20.21
CA HIS A 138 7.39 5.34 -21.54
C HIS A 138 7.25 6.38 -22.65
N ILE A 139 6.22 7.24 -22.63
CA ILE A 139 5.92 8.17 -23.72
C ILE A 139 7.01 9.24 -23.92
N LEU A 140 7.74 9.56 -22.85
CA LEU A 140 8.84 10.53 -22.88
C LEU A 140 10.22 9.87 -22.97
N SER A 141 10.28 8.53 -23.01
CA SER A 141 11.52 7.76 -23.00
C SER A 141 12.49 8.19 -21.89
N ALA A 142 11.95 8.46 -20.70
CA ALA A 142 12.71 9.07 -19.60
C ALA A 142 13.69 8.09 -18.93
N GLY A 143 13.49 6.77 -19.06
CA GLY A 143 14.41 5.75 -18.57
C GLY A 143 14.48 5.64 -17.05
N LYS A 144 13.45 6.12 -16.33
CA LYS A 144 13.41 6.04 -14.86
C LYS A 144 13.16 4.61 -14.39
N SER A 145 13.87 4.23 -13.34
CA SER A 145 13.71 2.94 -12.67
C SER A 145 12.38 2.84 -11.92
N ALA A 146 11.96 1.61 -11.58
CA ALA A 146 10.76 1.37 -10.78
C ALA A 146 10.84 2.09 -9.40
N ILE A 147 12.02 2.17 -8.79
CA ILE A 147 12.23 2.90 -7.52
C ILE A 147 11.97 4.39 -7.71
N GLU A 148 12.50 5.01 -8.77
CA GLU A 148 12.26 6.42 -9.06
C GLU A 148 10.79 6.71 -9.35
N ILE A 149 10.09 5.82 -10.07
CA ILE A 149 8.64 5.94 -10.32
C ILE A 149 7.86 5.91 -8.99
N ALA A 150 8.21 5.00 -8.07
CA ALA A 150 7.61 4.96 -6.75
C ALA A 150 7.81 6.27 -5.96
N GLN A 151 9.04 6.81 -5.97
CA GLN A 151 9.37 8.07 -5.32
C GLN A 151 8.63 9.27 -5.94
N ILE A 152 8.42 9.24 -7.25
CA ILE A 152 7.63 10.25 -7.98
C ILE A 152 6.16 10.19 -7.53
N GLY A 153 5.58 8.99 -7.41
CA GLY A 153 4.21 8.82 -6.91
C GLY A 153 4.05 9.37 -5.50
N GLN A 154 4.92 8.97 -4.57
CA GLN A 154 4.92 9.50 -3.21
C GLN A 154 5.06 11.04 -3.17
N TYR A 155 5.95 11.59 -3.99
CA TYR A 155 6.10 13.04 -4.09
C TYR A 155 4.80 13.73 -4.54
N ALA A 156 4.12 13.17 -5.53
CA ALA A 156 2.85 13.71 -6.00
C ALA A 156 1.77 13.65 -4.91
N GLU A 157 1.68 12.54 -4.15
CA GLU A 157 0.73 12.40 -3.05
C GLU A 157 1.02 13.37 -1.91
N ASN A 158 2.29 13.51 -1.51
CA ASN A 158 2.67 14.36 -0.39
C ASN A 158 2.60 15.86 -0.71
N VAL A 159 3.02 16.27 -1.91
CA VAL A 159 3.23 17.69 -2.25
C VAL A 159 2.03 18.29 -2.98
N TYR A 160 1.43 17.55 -3.90
CA TYR A 160 0.33 18.06 -4.75
C TYR A 160 -1.04 17.63 -4.23
N PHE A 161 -1.19 16.36 -3.89
CA PHE A 161 -2.45 15.86 -3.34
C PHE A 161 -2.67 16.30 -1.88
N GLY A 162 -1.58 16.53 -1.13
CA GLY A 162 -1.60 17.07 0.22
C GLY A 162 -1.81 16.03 1.32
N LYS A 163 -1.62 14.74 1.02
CA LYS A 163 -1.75 13.64 1.98
C LYS A 163 -0.37 13.05 2.27
N PRO A 164 0.18 13.27 3.48
CA PRO A 164 1.44 12.63 3.89
C PRO A 164 1.33 11.11 3.89
N CYS A 165 2.18 10.43 3.16
CA CYS A 165 2.24 8.96 3.10
C CYS A 165 3.68 8.45 3.17
N GLY A 166 3.84 7.17 3.58
CA GLY A 166 5.09 6.41 3.43
C GLY A 166 5.35 6.05 1.96
N LEU A 167 6.46 5.37 1.70
CA LEU A 167 6.86 4.99 0.34
C LEU A 167 6.57 3.51 0.02
N MET A 168 6.15 2.71 0.99
CA MET A 168 5.95 1.27 0.84
C MET A 168 4.95 0.94 -0.29
N ASP A 169 3.85 1.65 -0.35
CA ASP A 169 2.72 1.37 -1.25
C ASP A 169 3.13 1.53 -2.71
N GLN A 170 3.71 2.69 -3.03
CA GLN A 170 4.20 2.99 -4.37
C GLN A 170 5.35 2.05 -4.77
N MET A 171 6.23 1.71 -3.80
CA MET A 171 7.36 0.81 -4.05
C MET A 171 6.89 -0.59 -4.43
N ALA A 172 5.95 -1.16 -3.68
CA ALA A 172 5.41 -2.49 -3.97
C ALA A 172 4.65 -2.53 -5.30
N SER A 173 3.83 -1.50 -5.59
CA SER A 173 3.13 -1.37 -6.86
C SER A 173 4.08 -1.20 -8.04
N SER A 174 5.17 -0.44 -7.88
CA SER A 174 6.09 -0.12 -8.98
C SER A 174 7.09 -1.22 -9.27
N VAL A 175 7.64 -1.89 -8.24
CA VAL A 175 8.67 -2.93 -8.40
C VAL A 175 8.06 -4.28 -8.74
N GLY A 176 6.90 -4.61 -8.16
CA GLY A 176 6.27 -5.93 -8.33
C GLY A 176 6.86 -6.99 -7.41
N ASN A 177 6.34 -8.23 -7.53
CA ASN A 177 6.72 -9.39 -6.75
C ASN A 177 6.61 -9.15 -5.22
N ILE A 178 7.32 -9.96 -4.43
CA ILE A 178 7.57 -9.71 -3.00
C ILE A 178 8.86 -8.92 -2.88
N ILE A 179 8.84 -7.85 -2.11
CA ILE A 179 9.99 -7.02 -1.83
C ILE A 179 10.17 -6.81 -0.34
N ALA A 180 11.41 -6.81 0.13
CA ALA A 180 11.80 -6.30 1.43
C ALA A 180 12.43 -4.91 1.25
N ILE A 181 12.02 -3.96 2.07
CA ILE A 181 12.48 -2.57 1.98
C ILE A 181 13.06 -2.16 3.33
N ASP A 182 14.26 -1.58 3.32
CA ASP A 182 14.82 -0.87 4.47
C ASP A 182 14.82 0.63 4.19
N PHE A 183 14.11 1.38 5.01
CA PHE A 183 13.96 2.83 4.94
C PHE A 183 14.94 3.59 5.84
N ALA A 184 16.10 3.00 6.19
CA ALA A 184 17.12 3.72 6.98
C ALA A 184 17.47 5.08 6.36
N ASP A 185 17.51 5.17 5.04
CA ASP A 185 17.54 6.43 4.27
C ASP A 185 16.36 6.43 3.29
N PRO A 186 15.27 7.14 3.57
CA PRO A 186 14.10 7.18 2.68
C PRO A 186 14.39 7.78 1.30
N ALA A 187 15.44 8.61 1.17
CA ALA A 187 15.86 9.12 -0.13
C ALA A 187 16.58 8.07 -0.98
N LYS A 188 17.15 7.04 -0.32
CA LYS A 188 17.84 5.91 -0.96
C LYS A 188 17.46 4.58 -0.29
N PRO A 189 16.19 4.17 -0.37
CA PRO A 189 15.73 2.95 0.26
C PRO A 189 16.44 1.74 -0.34
N ILE A 190 16.77 0.77 0.51
CA ILE A 190 17.33 -0.51 0.06
C ILE A 190 16.16 -1.43 -0.25
N VAL A 191 15.93 -1.71 -1.53
CA VAL A 191 14.86 -2.59 -2.01
C VAL A 191 15.46 -3.93 -2.43
N THR A 192 15.02 -5.01 -1.80
CA THR A 192 15.47 -6.37 -2.10
C THR A 192 14.30 -7.19 -2.62
N PRO A 193 14.26 -7.53 -3.93
CA PRO A 193 13.29 -8.50 -4.46
C PRO A 193 13.51 -9.87 -3.83
N MET A 194 12.41 -10.55 -3.45
CA MET A 194 12.44 -11.86 -2.82
C MET A 194 12.15 -12.94 -3.87
N ALA A 195 13.03 -13.92 -3.98
CA ALA A 195 12.86 -15.07 -4.87
C ALA A 195 12.01 -16.15 -4.20
N PHE A 196 10.72 -15.89 -3.99
CA PHE A 196 9.78 -16.82 -3.39
C PHE A 196 8.53 -16.94 -4.25
N ASP A 197 8.16 -18.17 -4.59
CA ASP A 197 6.90 -18.45 -5.27
C ASP A 197 5.80 -18.77 -4.24
N PHE A 198 4.99 -17.79 -3.95
CA PHE A 198 3.89 -17.93 -2.99
C PHE A 198 2.90 -19.05 -3.38
N ALA A 199 2.74 -19.31 -4.68
CA ALA A 199 1.83 -20.35 -5.16
C ALA A 199 2.23 -21.76 -4.71
N THR A 200 3.51 -21.96 -4.35
CA THR A 200 4.02 -23.27 -3.89
C THR A 200 4.01 -23.41 -2.37
N SER A 201 3.58 -22.41 -1.63
CA SER A 201 3.59 -22.42 -0.17
C SER A 201 2.56 -23.36 0.47
N GLY A 202 1.56 -23.80 -0.28
CA GLY A 202 0.39 -24.54 0.23
C GLY A 202 -0.65 -23.65 0.91
N TYR A 203 -0.52 -22.34 0.79
CA TYR A 203 -1.43 -21.33 1.34
C TYR A 203 -1.94 -20.39 0.27
N ARG A 204 -3.06 -19.75 0.55
CA ARG A 204 -3.60 -18.64 -0.22
C ARG A 204 -3.65 -17.38 0.64
N LEU A 205 -3.30 -16.27 0.04
CA LEU A 205 -3.45 -14.97 0.64
C LEU A 205 -4.90 -14.52 0.45
N CYS A 206 -5.59 -14.22 1.55
CA CYS A 206 -6.93 -13.65 1.54
C CYS A 206 -6.89 -12.26 2.18
N VAL A 207 -7.52 -11.29 1.53
CA VAL A 207 -7.80 -9.98 2.09
C VAL A 207 -9.30 -9.92 2.38
N ILE A 208 -9.63 -9.63 3.62
CA ILE A 208 -11.01 -9.63 4.11
C ILE A 208 -11.41 -8.20 4.44
N ASP A 209 -12.47 -7.71 3.79
CA ASP A 209 -13.10 -6.45 4.14
C ASP A 209 -13.89 -6.60 5.44
N SER A 210 -13.53 -5.83 6.46
CA SER A 210 -14.22 -5.86 7.75
C SER A 210 -15.56 -5.14 7.74
N GLY A 211 -15.84 -4.35 6.71
CA GLY A 211 -17.00 -3.46 6.62
C GLY A 211 -16.82 -2.12 7.36
N ALA A 212 -15.66 -1.89 8.01
CA ALA A 212 -15.38 -0.64 8.69
C ALA A 212 -14.96 0.44 7.69
N GLY A 213 -15.62 1.60 7.72
CA GLY A 213 -15.20 2.78 6.95
C GLY A 213 -14.02 3.50 7.59
N HIS A 214 -13.29 4.29 6.78
CA HIS A 214 -12.15 5.10 7.23
C HIS A 214 -12.55 6.52 7.68
N GLU A 215 -13.84 6.82 7.69
CA GLU A 215 -14.38 8.13 8.06
C GLU A 215 -14.04 8.44 9.53
N ASP A 216 -13.65 9.67 9.81
CA ASP A 216 -13.33 10.17 11.15
C ASP A 216 -12.15 9.50 11.89
N LEU A 217 -11.30 8.73 11.20
CA LEU A 217 -10.17 8.03 11.83
C LEU A 217 -8.81 8.74 11.64
N THR A 218 -8.77 9.89 11.01
CA THR A 218 -7.54 10.65 10.75
C THR A 218 -6.73 10.91 12.02
N ASP A 219 -7.40 11.23 13.14
CA ASP A 219 -6.75 11.48 14.42
C ASP A 219 -6.11 10.24 15.02
N GLU A 220 -6.67 9.04 14.81
CA GLU A 220 -6.11 7.77 15.28
C GLU A 220 -4.81 7.43 14.54
N TYR A 221 -4.80 7.60 13.21
CA TYR A 221 -3.57 7.42 12.41
C TYR A 221 -2.51 8.45 12.80
N ALA A 222 -2.88 9.72 12.92
CA ALA A 222 -1.97 10.79 13.31
C ALA A 222 -1.42 10.59 14.74
N ALA A 223 -2.20 9.99 15.65
CA ALA A 223 -1.78 9.71 17.01
C ALA A 223 -0.61 8.73 17.06
N ILE A 224 -0.53 7.72 16.18
CA ILE A 224 0.59 6.78 16.15
C ILE A 224 1.90 7.55 15.91
N THR A 225 1.96 8.33 14.83
CA THR A 225 3.16 9.11 14.49
C THR A 225 3.49 10.16 15.55
N ARG A 226 2.48 10.87 16.08
CA ARG A 226 2.65 11.91 17.11
C ARG A 226 3.23 11.33 18.40
N GLU A 227 2.75 10.19 18.85
CA GLU A 227 3.21 9.53 20.08
C GLU A 227 4.62 8.96 19.91
N LEU A 228 4.94 8.33 18.78
CA LEU A 228 6.29 7.86 18.49
C LEU A 228 7.28 9.03 18.43
N LYS A 229 6.94 10.14 17.79
CA LYS A 229 7.76 11.35 17.78
C LYS A 229 7.97 11.95 19.18
N ALA A 230 6.98 11.88 20.07
CA ALA A 230 7.12 12.32 21.45
C ALA A 230 8.18 11.48 22.19
N VAL A 231 8.20 10.17 21.99
CA VAL A 231 9.23 9.27 22.54
C VAL A 231 10.61 9.64 21.95
N CYS A 232 10.74 9.78 20.65
CA CYS A 232 12.01 10.10 19.98
C CYS A 232 12.66 11.39 20.51
N ARG A 233 11.83 12.44 20.77
CA ARG A 233 12.31 13.74 21.28
C ARG A 233 13.04 13.62 22.63
N LEU A 234 12.66 12.66 23.50
CA LEU A 234 13.35 12.44 24.77
C LEU A 234 14.79 11.94 24.59
N PHE A 235 15.09 11.40 23.41
CA PHE A 235 16.43 10.92 23.01
C PHE A 235 17.13 11.87 22.03
N GLY A 236 16.53 13.06 21.75
CA GLY A 236 17.09 14.00 20.78
C GLY A 236 17.07 13.45 19.34
N LYS A 237 16.12 12.58 19.03
CA LYS A 237 15.95 11.93 17.72
C LYS A 237 14.63 12.31 17.08
N GLU A 238 14.55 12.14 15.77
CA GLU A 238 13.32 12.37 14.99
C GLU A 238 12.56 11.08 14.72
N PHE A 239 13.27 9.98 14.47
CA PHE A 239 12.72 8.67 14.14
C PHE A 239 13.17 7.60 15.14
N LEU A 240 12.32 6.61 15.37
CA LEU A 240 12.60 5.56 16.34
C LEU A 240 13.78 4.66 15.91
N ARG A 241 14.03 4.54 14.59
CA ARG A 241 15.21 3.85 14.04
C ARG A 241 16.52 4.36 14.62
N ASP A 242 16.60 5.66 14.95
CA ASP A 242 17.81 6.31 15.47
C ASP A 242 17.93 6.23 16.99
N VAL A 243 16.93 5.71 17.68
CA VAL A 243 16.92 5.51 19.13
C VAL A 243 17.49 4.12 19.43
N ALA A 244 18.55 4.04 20.23
CA ALA A 244 19.07 2.76 20.69
C ALA A 244 18.04 2.08 21.60
N GLU A 245 17.65 0.85 21.28
CA GLU A 245 16.65 0.11 22.03
C GLU A 245 17.03 -0.07 23.51
N GLU A 246 18.29 -0.38 23.79
CA GLU A 246 18.80 -0.50 25.16
C GLU A 246 18.60 0.80 25.95
N ALA A 247 18.94 1.95 25.35
CA ALA A 247 18.76 3.26 25.97
C ALA A 247 17.28 3.58 26.21
N PHE A 248 16.38 3.13 25.34
CA PHE A 248 14.95 3.26 25.56
C PHE A 248 14.49 2.45 26.78
N PHE A 249 14.89 1.19 26.89
CA PHE A 249 14.50 0.34 28.04
C PHE A 249 15.13 0.78 29.35
N ASP A 250 16.37 1.28 29.34
CA ASP A 250 17.02 1.84 30.54
C ASP A 250 16.26 3.05 31.10
N ARG A 251 15.61 3.82 30.22
CA ARG A 251 14.84 5.02 30.58
C ARG A 251 13.32 4.82 30.51
N ILE A 252 12.83 3.60 30.46
CA ILE A 252 11.42 3.30 30.18
C ILE A 252 10.46 3.95 31.20
N ALA A 253 10.85 4.05 32.46
CA ALA A 253 10.05 4.70 33.49
C ALA A 253 9.90 6.21 33.25
N GLU A 254 10.97 6.88 32.80
CA GLU A 254 10.97 8.28 32.40
C GLU A 254 10.11 8.50 31.16
N VAL A 255 10.30 7.67 30.11
CA VAL A 255 9.52 7.73 28.87
C VAL A 255 8.03 7.55 29.17
N ARG A 256 7.68 6.56 29.99
CA ARG A 256 6.29 6.30 30.40
C ARG A 256 5.69 7.49 31.13
N LYS A 257 6.43 8.13 32.03
CA LYS A 257 5.97 9.32 32.77
C LYS A 257 5.75 10.52 31.84
N ALA A 258 6.62 10.70 30.83
CA ALA A 258 6.58 11.86 29.94
C ALA A 258 5.57 11.69 28.79
N CYS A 259 5.45 10.47 28.21
CA CYS A 259 4.70 10.22 26.98
C CYS A 259 3.42 9.38 27.18
N GLY A 260 3.27 8.72 28.34
CA GLY A 260 2.17 7.82 28.65
C GLY A 260 2.40 6.39 28.18
N ASP A 261 1.55 5.48 28.67
CA ASP A 261 1.70 4.03 28.45
C ASP A 261 1.55 3.65 26.97
N ARG A 262 0.57 4.25 26.26
CA ARG A 262 0.31 3.91 24.85
C ARG A 262 1.49 4.26 23.94
N ALA A 263 2.14 5.41 24.16
CA ALA A 263 3.34 5.78 23.39
C ALA A 263 4.49 4.81 23.62
N VAL A 264 4.68 4.34 24.86
CA VAL A 264 5.68 3.30 25.18
C VAL A 264 5.37 1.98 24.49
N LEU A 265 4.11 1.53 24.55
CA LEU A 265 3.66 0.30 23.89
C LEU A 265 3.88 0.36 22.37
N ARG A 266 3.55 1.49 21.74
CA ARG A 266 3.78 1.74 20.32
C ARG A 266 5.26 1.73 19.95
N ALA A 267 6.13 2.29 20.79
CA ALA A 267 7.58 2.23 20.58
C ALA A 267 8.10 0.79 20.68
N ILE A 268 7.66 0.01 21.68
CA ILE A 268 7.99 -1.42 21.80
C ILE A 268 7.54 -2.18 20.54
N HIS A 269 6.32 -1.92 20.05
CA HIS A 269 5.86 -2.54 18.80
C HIS A 269 6.83 -2.29 17.66
N VAL A 270 7.26 -1.05 17.43
CA VAL A 270 8.13 -0.70 16.30
C VAL A 270 9.50 -1.35 16.42
N PHE A 271 10.11 -1.39 17.62
CA PHE A 271 11.38 -2.10 17.83
C PHE A 271 11.26 -3.60 17.50
N GLU A 272 10.22 -4.24 18.04
CA GLU A 272 10.01 -5.67 17.83
C GLU A 272 9.56 -5.99 16.41
N GLU A 273 8.77 -5.11 15.77
CA GLU A 273 8.31 -5.31 14.40
C GLU A 273 9.46 -5.25 13.39
N ASN A 274 10.42 -4.35 13.56
CA ASN A 274 11.64 -4.34 12.74
C ASN A 274 12.43 -5.66 12.83
N LYS A 275 12.51 -6.27 14.02
CA LYS A 275 13.12 -7.59 14.20
C LYS A 275 12.32 -8.68 13.50
N ARG A 276 10.98 -8.63 13.63
CA ARG A 276 10.07 -9.59 12.96
C ARG A 276 10.21 -9.52 11.44
N VAL A 277 10.31 -8.33 10.85
CA VAL A 277 10.56 -8.19 9.41
C VAL A 277 11.83 -8.92 8.98
N ALA A 278 12.93 -8.77 9.73
CA ALA A 278 14.17 -9.45 9.42
C ALA A 278 14.05 -10.98 9.52
N LEU A 279 13.32 -11.47 10.53
CA LEU A 279 13.08 -12.91 10.73
C LEU A 279 12.13 -13.48 9.67
N GLN A 280 11.09 -12.75 9.29
CA GLN A 280 10.18 -13.14 8.22
C GLN A 280 10.87 -13.14 6.86
N ARG A 281 11.72 -12.15 6.58
CA ARG A 281 12.55 -12.11 5.39
C ARG A 281 13.43 -13.37 5.31
N LYS A 282 14.15 -13.69 6.40
CA LYS A 282 14.99 -14.88 6.47
C LYS A 282 14.20 -16.16 6.25
N ALA A 283 13.02 -16.30 6.87
CA ALA A 283 12.15 -17.45 6.70
C ALA A 283 11.72 -17.64 5.23
N ILE A 284 11.38 -16.56 4.53
CA ILE A 284 11.08 -16.59 3.08
C ILE A 284 12.30 -16.99 2.25
N GLU A 285 13.50 -16.46 2.56
CA GLU A 285 14.76 -16.81 1.87
C GLU A 285 15.11 -18.31 2.05
N GLU A 286 14.78 -18.89 3.20
CA GLU A 286 15.00 -20.29 3.54
C GLU A 286 13.85 -21.23 3.14
N ASN A 287 12.77 -20.70 2.50
CA ASN A 287 11.53 -21.42 2.18
C ASN A 287 10.87 -22.04 3.43
N ASP A 288 11.06 -21.47 4.60
CA ASP A 288 10.42 -21.86 5.86
C ASP A 288 9.14 -21.04 6.07
N PHE A 289 8.07 -21.46 5.40
CA PHE A 289 6.80 -20.73 5.44
C PHE A 289 6.10 -20.85 6.80
N ASP A 290 6.32 -21.92 7.54
CA ASP A 290 5.74 -22.10 8.90
C ASP A 290 6.34 -21.07 9.87
N THR A 291 7.64 -20.84 9.83
CA THR A 291 8.30 -19.77 10.58
C THR A 291 7.83 -18.38 10.13
N PHE A 292 7.63 -18.16 8.84
CA PHE A 292 7.05 -16.91 8.33
C PHE A 292 5.65 -16.68 8.95
N LEU A 293 4.77 -17.68 8.91
CA LEU A 293 3.42 -17.61 9.49
C LEU A 293 3.43 -17.42 11.03
N HIS A 294 4.41 -18.00 11.71
CA HIS A 294 4.60 -17.76 13.14
C HIS A 294 4.79 -16.25 13.41
N TYR A 295 5.67 -15.59 12.66
CA TYR A 295 5.90 -14.16 12.84
C TYR A 295 4.76 -13.27 12.33
N VAL A 296 3.95 -13.74 11.36
CA VAL A 296 2.69 -13.05 11.00
C VAL A 296 1.74 -13.02 12.20
N ARG A 297 1.56 -14.14 12.91
CA ARG A 297 0.73 -14.19 14.13
C ARG A 297 1.29 -13.29 15.24
N GLU A 298 2.61 -13.30 15.43
CA GLU A 298 3.27 -12.42 16.41
C GLU A 298 3.07 -10.94 16.07
N SER A 299 3.17 -10.56 14.79
CA SER A 299 2.88 -9.21 14.30
C SER A 299 1.43 -8.81 14.57
N GLY A 300 0.46 -9.67 14.23
CA GLY A 300 -0.96 -9.45 14.51
C GLY A 300 -1.24 -9.26 16.01
N SER A 301 -0.64 -10.11 16.85
CA SER A 301 -0.74 -10.02 18.31
C SER A 301 -0.13 -8.70 18.83
N SER A 302 1.01 -8.27 18.28
CA SER A 302 1.66 -7.00 18.62
C SER A 302 0.84 -5.78 18.17
N SER A 303 0.24 -5.82 16.98
CA SER A 303 -0.69 -4.79 16.50
C SER A 303 -1.86 -4.63 17.46
N TRP A 304 -2.43 -5.72 17.95
CA TRP A 304 -3.53 -5.69 18.92
C TRP A 304 -3.11 -5.11 20.27
N ARG A 305 -2.04 -5.65 20.86
CA ARG A 305 -1.68 -5.38 22.27
C ARG A 305 -0.82 -4.14 22.44
N GLN A 306 0.08 -3.86 21.50
CA GLN A 306 1.11 -2.83 21.63
C GLN A 306 0.84 -1.62 20.75
N LEU A 307 0.68 -1.80 19.44
CA LEU A 307 0.39 -0.71 18.52
C LEU A 307 -1.02 -0.15 18.74
N GLN A 308 -1.97 -1.03 19.08
CA GLN A 308 -3.37 -0.71 19.34
C GLN A 308 -4.03 0.01 18.14
N ASN A 309 -3.87 -0.60 16.96
CA ASN A 309 -4.48 -0.11 15.72
C ASN A 309 -5.60 -1.03 15.20
N VAL A 310 -6.26 -1.78 16.10
CA VAL A 310 -7.37 -2.68 15.74
C VAL A 310 -8.71 -2.05 16.06
N ILE A 311 -8.82 -1.40 17.22
CA ILE A 311 -10.05 -0.75 17.69
C ILE A 311 -9.79 0.74 17.89
N PRO A 312 -10.57 1.63 17.24
CA PRO A 312 -10.45 3.07 17.48
C PRO A 312 -10.73 3.43 18.95
N SER A 313 -10.06 4.47 19.45
CA SER A 313 -10.19 4.90 20.84
C SER A 313 -11.64 5.27 21.20
N GLY A 314 -12.15 4.68 22.26
CA GLY A 314 -13.49 4.95 22.78
C GLY A 314 -14.64 4.23 22.06
N TRP A 315 -14.37 3.46 20.99
CA TRP A 315 -15.40 2.68 20.29
C TRP A 315 -15.77 1.43 21.11
N LYS A 316 -17.05 1.17 21.28
CA LYS A 316 -17.56 0.06 22.09
C LYS A 316 -18.40 -0.93 21.31
N GLU A 317 -19.22 -0.45 20.39
CA GLU A 317 -20.20 -1.26 19.64
C GLU A 317 -19.70 -1.58 18.22
N HIS A 318 -18.96 -0.67 17.61
CA HIS A 318 -18.40 -0.80 16.26
C HIS A 318 -16.92 -1.21 16.36
N GLN A 319 -16.65 -2.49 16.24
CA GLN A 319 -15.32 -3.10 16.34
C GLN A 319 -15.10 -4.12 15.21
N GLU A 320 -15.41 -3.70 14.00
CA GLU A 320 -15.51 -4.55 12.82
C GLU A 320 -14.19 -5.28 12.51
N VAL A 321 -13.05 -4.57 12.61
CA VAL A 321 -11.71 -5.17 12.41
C VAL A 321 -11.44 -6.24 13.47
N ALA A 322 -11.76 -5.97 14.73
CA ALA A 322 -11.58 -6.90 15.83
C ALA A 322 -12.47 -8.15 15.64
N PHE A 323 -13.72 -7.93 15.22
CA PHE A 323 -14.65 -9.03 14.91
C PHE A 323 -14.14 -9.87 13.75
N ALA A 324 -13.70 -9.24 12.65
CA ALA A 324 -13.17 -9.94 11.49
C ALA A 324 -11.93 -10.78 11.83
N LEU A 325 -11.00 -10.27 12.65
CA LEU A 325 -9.84 -11.01 13.15
C LEU A 325 -10.26 -12.23 13.96
N ALA A 326 -11.14 -12.06 14.94
CA ALA A 326 -11.61 -13.15 15.79
C ALA A 326 -12.36 -14.24 15.00
N LEU A 327 -13.18 -13.83 14.02
CA LEU A 327 -13.87 -14.75 13.11
C LEU A 327 -12.86 -15.54 12.27
N ALA A 328 -11.90 -14.87 11.65
CA ALA A 328 -10.88 -15.50 10.81
C ALA A 328 -10.01 -16.49 11.61
N GLU A 329 -9.57 -16.12 12.82
CA GLU A 329 -8.85 -17.03 13.73
C GLU A 329 -9.68 -18.27 14.06
N LYS A 330 -10.97 -18.09 14.35
CA LYS A 330 -11.89 -19.19 14.64
C LYS A 330 -12.06 -20.14 13.45
N LEU A 331 -12.20 -19.58 12.24
CA LEU A 331 -12.35 -20.37 11.01
C LEU A 331 -11.06 -21.12 10.65
N LEU A 332 -9.89 -20.52 10.90
CA LEU A 332 -8.60 -21.17 10.67
C LEU A 332 -8.31 -22.32 11.64
N GLY A 333 -8.92 -22.35 12.83
CA GLY A 333 -8.77 -23.42 13.81
C GLY A 333 -7.32 -23.68 14.24
N GLY A 334 -6.49 -22.65 14.29
CA GLY A 334 -5.07 -22.73 14.64
C GLY A 334 -4.13 -23.03 13.46
N ARG A 335 -4.65 -23.25 12.25
CA ARG A 335 -3.88 -23.37 11.01
C ARG A 335 -3.75 -21.98 10.34
N GLY A 336 -2.69 -21.76 9.55
CA GLY A 336 -2.49 -20.46 8.89
C GLY A 336 -2.19 -19.33 9.85
N ALA A 337 -2.44 -18.09 9.41
CA ALA A 337 -2.19 -16.87 10.18
C ALA A 337 -3.13 -15.75 9.75
N VAL A 338 -3.41 -14.81 10.66
CA VAL A 338 -4.21 -13.62 10.37
C VAL A 338 -3.63 -12.42 11.11
N ARG A 339 -3.76 -11.25 10.50
CA ARG A 339 -3.37 -9.96 11.09
C ARG A 339 -4.18 -8.80 10.50
N VAL A 340 -4.13 -7.66 11.17
CA VAL A 340 -4.59 -6.41 10.57
C VAL A 340 -3.78 -6.11 9.31
N HIS A 341 -4.40 -5.52 8.31
CA HIS A 341 -3.79 -5.19 7.02
C HIS A 341 -3.71 -3.67 6.84
N GLY A 342 -2.51 -3.16 6.52
CA GLY A 342 -2.28 -1.72 6.38
C GLY A 342 -2.40 -0.94 7.70
N GLY A 343 -2.99 0.26 7.66
CA GLY A 343 -3.03 1.17 8.81
C GLY A 343 -3.84 0.68 10.02
N GLY A 344 -4.76 -0.25 9.82
CA GLY A 344 -5.66 -0.72 10.88
C GLY A 344 -6.82 0.23 11.16
N PHE A 345 -7.43 0.11 12.33
CA PHE A 345 -8.63 0.80 12.81
C PHE A 345 -9.89 0.57 11.99
N ALA A 346 -9.76 0.44 10.68
CA ALA A 346 -10.81 0.19 9.70
C ALA A 346 -10.27 -0.61 8.49
N GLY A 347 -11.11 -0.80 7.48
CA GLY A 347 -10.76 -1.45 6.21
C GLY A 347 -10.58 -2.94 6.36
N THR A 348 -9.39 -3.45 6.07
CA THR A 348 -9.18 -4.87 5.82
C THR A 348 -8.28 -5.57 6.84
N ILE A 349 -8.45 -6.89 6.93
CA ILE A 349 -7.50 -7.81 7.56
C ILE A 349 -6.90 -8.74 6.49
N GLN A 350 -5.77 -9.35 6.82
CA GLN A 350 -5.06 -10.28 5.95
C GLN A 350 -5.03 -11.65 6.59
N ALA A 351 -5.30 -12.68 5.80
CA ALA A 351 -5.22 -14.08 6.25
C ALA A 351 -4.40 -14.91 5.26
N PHE A 352 -3.56 -15.80 5.82
CA PHE A 352 -2.85 -16.85 5.10
C PHE A 352 -3.56 -18.15 5.37
N VAL A 353 -4.35 -18.60 4.41
CA VAL A 353 -5.30 -19.71 4.54
C VAL A 353 -4.73 -20.96 3.87
N PRO A 354 -4.64 -22.12 4.54
CA PRO A 354 -4.27 -23.38 3.91
C PRO A 354 -5.16 -23.68 2.68
N GLU A 355 -4.58 -24.17 1.58
CA GLU A 355 -5.31 -24.40 0.33
C GLU A 355 -6.55 -25.28 0.50
N ASP A 356 -6.45 -26.31 1.34
CA ASP A 356 -7.56 -27.24 1.64
C ASP A 356 -8.71 -26.60 2.43
N MET A 357 -8.52 -25.40 2.98
CA MET A 357 -9.51 -24.69 3.78
C MET A 357 -10.13 -23.47 3.06
N VAL A 358 -9.58 -23.03 1.94
CA VAL A 358 -9.90 -21.73 1.31
C VAL A 358 -11.38 -21.59 1.02
N GLU A 359 -12.02 -22.58 0.41
CA GLU A 359 -13.43 -22.54 0.06
C GLU A 359 -14.32 -22.39 1.31
N ALA A 360 -14.10 -23.23 2.31
CA ALA A 360 -14.87 -23.19 3.57
C ALA A 360 -14.60 -21.91 4.36
N PHE A 361 -13.35 -21.42 4.34
CA PHE A 361 -12.96 -20.19 5.00
C PHE A 361 -13.66 -18.97 4.36
N CYS A 362 -13.57 -18.81 3.03
CA CYS A 362 -14.24 -17.72 2.32
C CYS A 362 -15.76 -17.75 2.51
N ALA A 363 -16.38 -18.94 2.40
CA ALA A 363 -17.82 -19.08 2.65
C ALA A 363 -18.20 -18.70 4.09
N GLY A 364 -17.36 -19.03 5.08
CA GLY A 364 -17.56 -18.68 6.49
C GLY A 364 -17.45 -17.17 6.73
N VAL A 365 -16.48 -16.50 6.09
CA VAL A 365 -16.31 -15.04 6.14
C VAL A 365 -17.48 -14.35 5.46
N ASP A 366 -17.81 -14.73 4.21
CA ASP A 366 -18.88 -14.10 3.43
C ASP A 366 -20.24 -14.24 4.09
N LYS A 367 -20.49 -15.36 4.76
CA LYS A 367 -21.73 -15.57 5.54
C LYS A 367 -21.89 -14.56 6.68
N ALA A 368 -20.78 -14.12 7.28
CA ALA A 368 -20.80 -13.25 8.46
C ALA A 368 -20.64 -11.77 8.12
N LEU A 369 -19.86 -11.45 7.09
CA LEU A 369 -19.50 -10.07 6.72
C LEU A 369 -20.19 -9.60 5.44
N GLY A 370 -20.76 -10.50 4.67
CA GLY A 370 -21.40 -10.22 3.38
C GLY A 370 -20.68 -10.87 2.21
N GLU A 371 -21.40 -11.14 1.13
CA GLU A 371 -20.87 -11.76 -0.08
C GLU A 371 -19.73 -10.94 -0.68
N GLY A 372 -18.60 -11.58 -0.97
CA GLY A 372 -17.42 -10.95 -1.56
C GLY A 372 -16.49 -10.24 -0.56
N SER A 373 -16.79 -10.31 0.75
CA SER A 373 -15.90 -9.76 1.78
C SER A 373 -14.55 -10.47 1.82
N CYS A 374 -14.49 -11.77 1.48
CA CYS A 374 -13.24 -12.53 1.38
C CYS A 374 -12.72 -12.57 -0.05
N GLN A 375 -11.61 -11.90 -0.31
CA GLN A 375 -10.99 -11.85 -1.62
C GLN A 375 -9.67 -12.62 -1.63
N ILE A 376 -9.57 -13.65 -2.50
CA ILE A 376 -8.34 -14.40 -2.71
C ILE A 376 -7.42 -13.58 -3.61
N MET A 377 -6.16 -13.39 -3.16
CA MET A 377 -5.11 -12.69 -3.89
C MET A 377 -4.03 -13.64 -4.34
N SER A 378 -3.40 -13.33 -5.45
CA SER A 378 -2.12 -13.91 -5.86
C SER A 378 -1.06 -12.82 -6.00
N ILE A 379 0.20 -13.20 -5.80
CA ILE A 379 1.33 -12.29 -5.97
C ILE A 379 1.56 -12.09 -7.48
N ARG A 380 1.67 -10.84 -7.88
CA ARG A 380 2.00 -10.46 -9.26
C ARG A 380 3.48 -10.14 -9.38
N LYS A 381 4.14 -10.75 -10.37
CA LYS A 381 5.58 -10.59 -10.59
C LYS A 381 5.94 -9.19 -11.08
N GLU A 382 5.14 -8.65 -11.98
CA GLU A 382 5.38 -7.36 -12.62
C GLU A 382 4.77 -6.22 -11.79
N GLY A 383 5.51 -5.13 -11.66
CA GLY A 383 5.01 -3.86 -11.15
C GLY A 383 4.27 -3.06 -12.21
N GLY A 384 4.50 -1.73 -12.24
CA GLY A 384 4.00 -0.86 -13.28
C GLY A 384 4.67 -1.18 -14.64
N ILE A 385 3.89 -1.53 -15.66
CA ILE A 385 4.39 -1.95 -16.98
C ILE A 385 3.60 -1.39 -18.16
N LEU A 386 4.27 -1.28 -19.30
CA LEU A 386 3.62 -1.30 -20.60
C LEU A 386 3.20 -2.74 -20.90
N VAL A 387 1.91 -2.95 -21.12
CA VAL A 387 1.34 -4.27 -21.43
C VAL A 387 1.37 -4.53 -22.93
N GLU A 388 1.02 -3.53 -23.73
CA GLU A 388 0.86 -3.68 -25.18
C GLU A 388 1.14 -2.36 -25.91
N VAL A 389 1.81 -2.45 -27.06
CA VAL A 389 1.84 -1.40 -28.09
C VAL A 389 0.78 -1.78 -29.11
N CYS A 390 -0.25 -0.95 -29.23
CA CYS A 390 -1.38 -1.22 -30.13
C CYS A 390 -0.99 -0.89 -31.58
N ALA A 391 -1.35 -1.78 -32.51
CA ALA A 391 -1.07 -1.61 -33.94
C ALA A 391 -2.13 -0.71 -34.65
#